data_01ac9728f2d5e3606e479546b9553d29
#
_entry.id   01ac9728f2d5e3606e479546b9553d29
#
_cell.length_a   1.000
_cell.length_b   1.000
_cell.length_c   1.000
_cell.angle_alpha   90.00
_cell.angle_beta   90.00
_cell.angle_gamma   90.00
#
_symmetry.space_group_name_H-M   'P 1'
#
loop_
_entity.id
_entity.type
_entity.pdbx_description
1 polymer ?
#
loop_
_entity_poly.entity_id
_entity_poly.type
_entity_poly.pdbx_seq_one_letter_code
_entity_poly.pdbx_strand_id
1 'polypeptide(L)'
;MAKTNDKALAEAYETNRQPPTILVRDQHNQVVPFSRSQHYLCLESCGLSSEDAALATSQVYEQLLEGGEAEIPSSKIGHLTYQCLGKLFGGKTAHRYLVWIHYTHSGRPLILLLGGTTGCGKSTIATEVAHRLGIVRTQSTDMLREVMRMLIPKRLLPILHNSAFNAWQALPARLSYQADEEKLIADGYRSQMELLSVPCEAVIQRALRERVSLILEGVHVHPSMMTLIDRREDAVIVPIMIAVLKQDK
;
A
#
# COMPACT_ATOMS: atom_id res chain seq x y z
N MET A 1 8.02 13.76 -60.98
CA MET A 1 8.14 12.83 -59.81
C MET A 1 8.72 13.47 -58.54
N ALA A 2 8.97 14.77 -58.46
CA ALA A 2 9.56 15.45 -57.27
C ALA A 2 8.52 16.08 -56.30
N LYS A 3 7.28 16.29 -56.69
CA LYS A 3 6.26 16.98 -55.86
C LYS A 3 5.51 16.05 -54.85
N THR A 4 5.62 14.74 -54.99
CA THR A 4 4.92 13.76 -54.10
C THR A 4 5.71 13.46 -52.82
N ASN A 5 7.01 13.70 -52.82
CA ASN A 5 7.86 13.41 -51.66
C ASN A 5 7.84 14.53 -50.60
N ASP A 6 7.60 15.79 -51.02
CA ASP A 6 7.54 16.94 -50.11
C ASP A 6 6.29 16.94 -49.25
N LYS A 7 5.18 16.39 -49.77
CA LYS A 7 3.93 16.30 -48.99
C LYS A 7 3.95 15.23 -47.94
N ALA A 8 4.58 14.08 -48.26
CA ALA A 8 4.76 12.98 -47.28
C ALA A 8 5.77 13.35 -46.19
N LEU A 9 6.81 14.13 -46.51
CA LEU A 9 7.76 14.68 -45.54
C LEU A 9 7.10 15.76 -44.65
N ALA A 10 6.25 16.62 -45.23
CA ALA A 10 5.51 17.59 -44.42
C ALA A 10 4.50 16.95 -43.49
N GLU A 11 3.77 15.91 -43.94
CA GLU A 11 2.87 15.11 -43.08
C GLU A 11 3.62 14.35 -42.00
N ALA A 12 4.82 13.83 -42.28
CA ALA A 12 5.69 13.19 -41.30
C ALA A 12 6.28 14.17 -40.25
N TYR A 13 6.51 15.44 -40.66
CA TYR A 13 6.95 16.50 -39.75
C TYR A 13 5.79 17.04 -38.88
N GLU A 14 4.55 17.06 -39.40
CA GLU A 14 3.38 17.41 -38.56
C GLU A 14 3.01 16.35 -37.54
N THR A 15 3.27 15.08 -37.83
CA THR A 15 3.07 13.96 -36.85
C THR A 15 4.12 13.94 -35.75
N ASN A 16 5.20 14.69 -35.86
CA ASN A 16 6.28 14.71 -34.85
C ASN A 16 6.23 15.94 -33.91
N ARG A 17 5.09 16.65 -33.87
CA ARG A 17 4.85 17.65 -32.80
C ARG A 17 4.66 16.90 -31.50
N GLN A 18 5.66 16.99 -30.62
CA GLN A 18 5.47 16.59 -29.22
C GLN A 18 4.20 17.28 -28.73
N PRO A 19 3.30 16.52 -28.09
CA PRO A 19 2.05 17.11 -27.58
C PRO A 19 2.40 18.31 -26.67
N PRO A 20 1.61 19.38 -26.70
CA PRO A 20 1.89 20.59 -25.94
C PRO A 20 2.05 20.23 -24.45
N THR A 21 3.13 20.70 -23.87
CA THR A 21 3.42 20.48 -22.45
C THR A 21 2.50 21.36 -21.62
N ILE A 22 1.57 20.75 -20.90
CA ILE A 22 0.70 21.45 -19.95
C ILE A 22 1.48 21.59 -18.64
N LEU A 23 1.63 22.82 -18.15
CA LEU A 23 2.26 23.11 -16.88
C LEU A 23 1.21 23.11 -15.76
N VAL A 24 1.57 22.52 -14.63
CA VAL A 24 0.72 22.41 -13.45
C VAL A 24 1.36 23.17 -12.31
N ARG A 25 0.63 24.13 -11.76
CA ARG A 25 1.01 24.84 -10.54
C ARG A 25 0.42 24.15 -9.33
N ASP A 26 1.29 23.66 -8.44
CA ASP A 26 0.87 23.02 -7.20
C ASP A 26 0.49 24.03 -6.10
N GLN A 27 0.06 23.51 -4.95
CA GLN A 27 -0.30 24.31 -3.76
C GLN A 27 0.88 25.06 -3.13
N HIS A 28 2.13 24.68 -3.46
CA HIS A 28 3.36 25.31 -3.00
C HIS A 28 3.90 26.30 -4.04
N ASN A 29 3.11 26.62 -5.06
CA ASN A 29 3.45 27.52 -6.16
C ASN A 29 4.59 27.00 -7.06
N GLN A 30 4.90 25.70 -7.01
CA GLN A 30 5.84 25.06 -7.92
C GLN A 30 5.15 24.71 -9.23
N VAL A 31 5.85 24.93 -10.34
CA VAL A 31 5.33 24.64 -11.67
C VAL A 31 6.06 23.44 -12.25
N VAL A 32 5.33 22.38 -12.55
CA VAL A 32 5.85 21.14 -13.11
C VAL A 32 5.03 20.68 -14.31
N PRO A 33 5.60 19.95 -15.26
CA PRO A 33 4.82 19.39 -16.38
C PRO A 33 3.76 18.39 -15.86
N PHE A 34 2.57 18.41 -16.48
CA PHE A 34 1.57 17.36 -16.22
C PHE A 34 2.11 16.00 -16.63
N SER A 35 2.17 15.08 -15.68
CA SER A 35 2.62 13.72 -15.92
C SER A 35 1.43 12.77 -16.03
N ARG A 36 1.17 12.27 -17.25
CA ARG A 36 0.14 11.25 -17.49
C ARG A 36 0.41 9.98 -16.69
N SER A 37 1.69 9.58 -16.56
CA SER A 37 2.07 8.40 -15.79
C SER A 37 1.78 8.54 -14.30
N GLN A 38 2.07 9.71 -13.71
CA GLN A 38 1.74 9.97 -12.31
C GLN A 38 0.22 10.03 -12.09
N HIS A 39 -0.53 10.65 -13.01
CA HIS A 39 -1.97 10.69 -12.93
C HIS A 39 -2.58 9.29 -13.02
N TYR A 40 -2.10 8.47 -13.95
CA TYR A 40 -2.48 7.07 -14.10
C TYR A 40 -2.24 6.26 -12.80
N LEU A 41 -1.03 6.34 -12.22
CA LEU A 41 -0.70 5.67 -10.97
C LEU A 41 -1.57 6.13 -9.79
N CYS A 42 -1.90 7.42 -9.75
CA CYS A 42 -2.83 7.95 -8.76
C CYS A 42 -4.22 7.29 -8.87
N LEU A 43 -4.73 7.10 -10.09
CA LEU A 43 -6.02 6.46 -10.32
C LEU A 43 -6.01 4.95 -10.00
N GLU A 44 -4.94 4.23 -10.31
CA GLU A 44 -4.76 2.84 -9.87
C GLU A 44 -4.75 2.73 -8.34
N SER A 45 -4.08 3.67 -7.65
CA SER A 45 -4.07 3.73 -6.18
C SER A 45 -5.45 3.98 -5.59
N CYS A 46 -6.36 4.63 -6.33
CA CYS A 46 -7.77 4.79 -5.95
C CYS A 46 -8.60 3.51 -6.18
N GLY A 47 -8.00 2.44 -6.69
CA GLY A 47 -8.64 1.16 -6.93
C GLY A 47 -9.34 1.03 -8.28
N LEU A 48 -8.90 1.78 -9.31
CA LEU A 48 -9.30 1.53 -10.69
C LEU A 48 -8.46 0.37 -11.26
N SER A 49 -9.03 -0.32 -12.25
CA SER A 49 -8.26 -1.24 -13.08
C SER A 49 -7.27 -0.45 -13.94
N SER A 50 -6.22 -1.13 -14.44
CA SER A 50 -5.24 -0.50 -15.33
C SER A 50 -5.90 0.08 -16.61
N GLU A 51 -6.91 -0.61 -17.15
CA GLU A 51 -7.66 -0.16 -18.31
C GLU A 51 -8.49 1.09 -18.00
N ASP A 52 -9.22 1.09 -16.88
CA ASP A 52 -10.05 2.23 -16.46
C ASP A 52 -9.19 3.46 -16.11
N ALA A 53 -8.05 3.24 -15.44
CA ALA A 53 -7.11 4.30 -15.10
C ALA A 53 -6.50 4.94 -16.37
N ALA A 54 -6.15 4.12 -17.37
CA ALA A 54 -5.65 4.60 -18.67
C ALA A 54 -6.71 5.41 -19.42
N LEU A 55 -7.96 4.91 -19.47
CA LEU A 55 -9.08 5.59 -20.09
C LEU A 55 -9.34 6.95 -19.46
N ALA A 56 -9.49 6.99 -18.13
CA ALA A 56 -9.75 8.24 -17.41
C ALA A 56 -8.59 9.24 -17.56
N THR A 57 -7.34 8.76 -17.52
CA THR A 57 -6.16 9.61 -17.71
C THR A 57 -6.15 10.23 -19.10
N SER A 58 -6.48 9.47 -20.13
CA SER A 58 -6.55 9.97 -21.51
C SER A 58 -7.65 11.02 -21.66
N GLN A 59 -8.84 10.78 -21.14
CA GLN A 59 -9.94 11.74 -21.19
C GLN A 59 -9.66 13.04 -20.44
N VAL A 60 -9.06 12.95 -19.26
CA VAL A 60 -8.65 14.15 -18.51
C VAL A 60 -7.61 14.93 -19.29
N TYR A 61 -6.62 14.27 -19.89
CA TYR A 61 -5.59 14.91 -20.68
C TYR A 61 -6.15 15.60 -21.91
N GLU A 62 -7.08 14.97 -22.63
CA GLU A 62 -7.77 15.58 -23.78
C GLU A 62 -8.56 16.85 -23.37
N GLN A 63 -9.30 16.80 -22.27
CA GLN A 63 -10.01 17.98 -21.75
C GLN A 63 -9.06 19.12 -21.35
N LEU A 64 -7.87 18.78 -20.85
CA LEU A 64 -6.85 19.78 -20.53
C LEU A 64 -6.28 20.44 -21.79
N LEU A 65 -6.08 19.66 -22.87
CA LEU A 65 -5.66 20.19 -24.17
C LEU A 65 -6.72 21.09 -24.82
N GLU A 66 -7.99 20.67 -24.77
CA GLU A 66 -9.12 21.45 -25.29
C GLU A 66 -9.29 22.81 -24.58
N GLY A 67 -8.93 22.83 -23.27
CA GLY A 67 -8.95 24.07 -22.49
C GLY A 67 -7.93 25.13 -22.96
N GLY A 68 -6.91 24.74 -23.71
CA GLY A 68 -5.94 25.65 -24.35
C GLY A 68 -5.04 26.42 -23.37
N GLU A 69 -5.11 26.15 -22.09
CA GLU A 69 -4.31 26.80 -21.05
C GLU A 69 -2.92 26.15 -20.96
N ALA A 70 -1.87 26.95 -21.13
CA ALA A 70 -0.49 26.46 -21.02
C ALA A 70 -0.08 26.15 -19.57
N GLU A 71 -0.72 26.81 -18.61
CA GLU A 71 -0.49 26.59 -17.16
C GLU A 71 -1.83 26.54 -16.42
N ILE A 72 -2.00 25.52 -15.57
CA ILE A 72 -3.23 25.27 -14.83
C ILE A 72 -2.94 24.98 -13.35
N PRO A 73 -3.82 25.33 -12.42
CA PRO A 73 -3.70 24.94 -11.03
C PRO A 73 -4.01 23.44 -10.87
N SER A 74 -3.31 22.76 -9.94
CA SER A 74 -3.54 21.35 -9.62
C SER A 74 -4.99 21.05 -9.18
N SER A 75 -5.65 22.02 -8.54
CA SER A 75 -7.06 21.93 -8.17
C SER A 75 -7.99 21.74 -9.37
N LYS A 76 -7.67 22.33 -10.54
CA LYS A 76 -8.43 22.15 -11.77
C LYS A 76 -8.32 20.71 -12.28
N ILE A 77 -7.12 20.12 -12.24
CA ILE A 77 -6.93 18.71 -12.58
C ILE A 77 -7.77 17.83 -11.66
N GLY A 78 -7.70 18.07 -10.35
CA GLY A 78 -8.49 17.33 -9.35
C GLY A 78 -9.99 17.40 -9.65
N HIS A 79 -10.51 18.58 -10.01
CA HIS A 79 -11.92 18.78 -10.34
C HIS A 79 -12.32 18.05 -11.62
N LEU A 80 -11.54 18.18 -12.69
CA LEU A 80 -11.77 17.48 -13.96
C LEU A 80 -11.73 15.97 -13.79
N THR A 81 -10.74 15.47 -13.04
CA THR A 81 -10.62 14.03 -12.72
C THR A 81 -11.85 13.55 -11.97
N TYR A 82 -12.28 14.26 -10.93
CA TYR A 82 -13.48 13.91 -10.16
C TYR A 82 -14.73 13.83 -11.05
N GLN A 83 -14.93 14.82 -11.92
CA GLN A 83 -16.06 14.84 -12.85
C GLN A 83 -15.99 13.70 -13.88
N CYS A 84 -14.81 13.45 -14.43
CA CYS A 84 -14.55 12.36 -15.37
C CYS A 84 -14.88 10.99 -14.74
N LEU A 85 -14.35 10.72 -13.54
CA LEU A 85 -14.61 9.49 -12.81
C LEU A 85 -16.08 9.30 -12.46
N GLY A 86 -16.77 10.40 -12.09
CA GLY A 86 -18.21 10.38 -11.82
C GLY A 86 -19.05 10.00 -13.04
N LYS A 87 -18.66 10.51 -14.22
CA LYS A 87 -19.34 10.21 -15.50
C LYS A 87 -19.06 8.78 -15.99
N LEU A 88 -17.80 8.33 -15.92
CA LEU A 88 -17.39 7.03 -16.46
C LEU A 88 -17.76 5.86 -15.55
N PHE A 89 -17.51 6.01 -14.24
CA PHE A 89 -17.52 4.88 -13.29
C PHE A 89 -18.45 5.11 -12.09
N GLY A 90 -19.15 6.24 -12.07
CA GLY A 90 -20.12 6.56 -11.03
C GLY A 90 -19.54 7.20 -9.75
N GLY A 91 -20.44 7.72 -8.91
CA GLY A 91 -20.09 8.54 -7.75
C GLY A 91 -19.23 7.83 -6.71
N LYS A 92 -19.34 6.53 -6.54
CA LYS A 92 -18.50 5.77 -5.59
C LYS A 92 -17.01 5.85 -5.95
N THR A 93 -16.69 5.73 -7.25
CA THR A 93 -15.32 5.81 -7.75
C THR A 93 -14.77 7.23 -7.62
N ALA A 94 -15.56 8.23 -7.97
CA ALA A 94 -15.21 9.63 -7.78
C ALA A 94 -14.95 9.96 -6.30
N HIS A 95 -15.78 9.42 -5.38
CA HIS A 95 -15.59 9.62 -3.94
C HIS A 95 -14.30 8.97 -3.42
N ARG A 96 -13.96 7.73 -3.87
CA ARG A 96 -12.67 7.09 -3.53
C ARG A 96 -11.47 7.94 -3.94
N TYR A 97 -11.54 8.55 -5.12
CA TYR A 97 -10.52 9.49 -5.58
C TYR A 97 -10.36 10.68 -4.62
N LEU A 98 -11.46 11.32 -4.18
CA LEU A 98 -11.38 12.42 -3.22
C LEU A 98 -10.75 11.98 -1.89
N VAL A 99 -11.15 10.82 -1.37
CA VAL A 99 -10.58 10.26 -0.13
C VAL A 99 -9.07 10.05 -0.29
N TRP A 100 -8.65 9.49 -1.43
CA TRP A 100 -7.24 9.26 -1.72
C TRP A 100 -6.44 10.57 -1.80
N ILE A 101 -6.94 11.55 -2.55
CA ILE A 101 -6.30 12.87 -2.66
C ILE A 101 -6.22 13.57 -1.31
N HIS A 102 -7.29 13.51 -0.51
CA HIS A 102 -7.27 14.07 0.85
C HIS A 102 -6.21 13.38 1.73
N TYR A 103 -6.13 12.05 1.65
CA TYR A 103 -5.10 11.29 2.36
C TYR A 103 -3.69 11.70 1.91
N THR A 104 -3.39 11.72 0.62
CA THR A 104 -2.05 12.07 0.10
C THR A 104 -1.61 13.49 0.48
N HIS A 105 -2.55 14.43 0.56
CA HIS A 105 -2.27 15.80 1.02
C HIS A 105 -2.17 15.94 2.54
N SER A 106 -2.61 14.96 3.30
CA SER A 106 -2.55 15.00 4.77
C SER A 106 -1.12 14.90 5.33
N GLY A 107 -0.16 14.40 4.54
CA GLY A 107 1.21 14.10 4.97
C GLY A 107 1.31 13.04 6.06
N ARG A 108 0.22 12.30 6.33
CA ARG A 108 0.17 11.23 7.33
C ARG A 108 0.70 9.93 6.73
N PRO A 109 1.63 9.22 7.38
CA PRO A 109 2.06 7.92 6.90
C PRO A 109 0.94 6.87 7.04
N LEU A 110 0.90 5.90 6.12
CA LEU A 110 0.05 4.72 6.19
C LEU A 110 0.80 3.57 6.86
N ILE A 111 0.27 3.06 7.95
CA ILE A 111 0.76 1.84 8.60
C ILE A 111 -0.24 0.72 8.31
N LEU A 112 0.15 -0.19 7.43
CA LEU A 112 -0.65 -1.34 7.06
C LEU A 112 -0.18 -2.57 7.85
N LEU A 113 -1.07 -3.14 8.67
CA LEU A 113 -0.82 -4.34 9.47
C LEU A 113 -1.50 -5.54 8.80
N LEU A 114 -0.71 -6.39 8.13
CA LEU A 114 -1.23 -7.50 7.32
C LEU A 114 -0.99 -8.83 8.02
N GLY A 115 -2.01 -9.34 8.70
CA GLY A 115 -1.99 -10.61 9.44
C GLY A 115 -2.63 -11.76 8.68
N GLY A 116 -2.44 -12.98 9.18
CA GLY A 116 -3.08 -14.20 8.68
C GLY A 116 -2.19 -15.42 8.78
N THR A 117 -2.75 -16.60 8.48
CA THR A 117 -2.08 -17.88 8.59
C THR A 117 -0.93 -18.05 7.59
N THR A 118 -0.04 -19.02 7.85
CA THR A 118 1.03 -19.39 6.91
C THR A 118 0.43 -19.88 5.61
N GLY A 119 1.00 -19.48 4.47
CA GLY A 119 0.57 -19.92 3.14
C GLY A 119 -0.67 -19.21 2.56
N CYS A 120 -1.27 -18.23 3.26
CA CYS A 120 -2.46 -17.51 2.75
C CYS A 120 -2.13 -16.35 1.77
N GLY A 121 -0.88 -16.22 1.30
CA GLY A 121 -0.50 -15.23 0.30
C GLY A 121 -0.17 -13.82 0.85
N LYS A 122 0.01 -13.64 2.17
CA LYS A 122 0.31 -12.33 2.79
C LYS A 122 1.43 -11.56 2.11
N SER A 123 2.59 -12.19 1.95
CA SER A 123 3.78 -11.52 1.39
C SER A 123 3.57 -11.11 -0.07
N THR A 124 2.84 -11.93 -0.85
CA THR A 124 2.48 -11.57 -2.23
C THR A 124 1.55 -10.36 -2.26
N ILE A 125 0.52 -10.36 -1.42
CA ILE A 125 -0.42 -9.23 -1.29
C ILE A 125 0.32 -7.98 -0.77
N ALA A 126 1.19 -8.14 0.23
CA ALA A 126 1.98 -7.03 0.76
C ALA A 126 2.85 -6.38 -0.31
N THR A 127 3.51 -7.19 -1.17
CA THR A 127 4.33 -6.69 -2.28
C THR A 127 3.49 -5.94 -3.32
N GLU A 128 2.34 -6.49 -3.71
CA GLU A 128 1.45 -5.86 -4.68
C GLU A 128 0.88 -4.54 -4.15
N VAL A 129 0.42 -4.53 -2.90
CA VAL A 129 -0.08 -3.30 -2.25
C VAL A 129 1.03 -2.27 -2.09
N ALA A 130 2.25 -2.69 -1.71
CA ALA A 130 3.41 -1.81 -1.61
C ALA A 130 3.68 -1.11 -2.95
N HIS A 131 3.68 -1.88 -4.04
CA HIS A 131 3.89 -1.34 -5.38
C HIS A 131 2.80 -0.33 -5.78
N ARG A 132 1.52 -0.69 -5.61
CA ARG A 132 0.38 0.18 -5.97
C ARG A 132 0.32 1.46 -5.17
N LEU A 133 0.66 1.41 -3.88
CA LEU A 133 0.60 2.56 -2.99
C LEU A 133 1.93 3.33 -2.88
N GLY A 134 2.98 2.92 -3.61
CA GLY A 134 4.30 3.53 -3.54
C GLY A 134 4.97 3.39 -2.16
N ILE A 135 4.63 2.33 -1.39
CA ILE A 135 5.19 2.10 -0.06
C ILE A 135 6.52 1.36 -0.21
N VAL A 136 7.61 2.02 0.13
CA VAL A 136 8.97 1.47 0.00
C VAL A 136 9.41 0.60 1.19
N ARG A 137 8.68 0.65 2.32
CA ARG A 137 9.02 -0.11 3.53
C ARG A 137 8.03 -1.23 3.75
N THR A 138 8.50 -2.45 3.56
CA THR A 138 7.78 -3.67 3.92
C THR A 138 8.64 -4.47 4.90
N GLN A 139 8.06 -4.89 6.02
CA GLN A 139 8.74 -5.65 7.06
C GLN A 139 7.94 -6.90 7.41
N SER A 140 8.62 -8.03 7.46
CA SER A 140 8.02 -9.31 7.89
C SER A 140 8.26 -9.56 9.37
N THR A 141 7.23 -10.02 10.08
CA THR A 141 7.38 -10.49 11.47
C THR A 141 8.26 -11.74 11.57
N ASP A 142 8.31 -12.57 10.53
CA ASP A 142 9.20 -13.73 10.49
C ASP A 142 10.67 -13.30 10.41
N MET A 143 10.99 -12.24 9.67
CA MET A 143 12.33 -11.66 9.65
C MET A 143 12.71 -11.10 11.03
N LEU A 144 11.79 -10.39 11.69
CA LEU A 144 12.04 -9.89 13.05
C LEU A 144 12.28 -11.03 14.03
N ARG A 145 11.52 -12.12 13.94
CA ARG A 145 11.75 -13.33 14.74
C ARG A 145 13.12 -13.93 14.45
N GLU A 146 13.54 -14.00 13.20
CA GLU A 146 14.84 -14.56 12.84
C GLU A 146 15.99 -13.73 13.43
N VAL A 147 15.90 -12.41 13.38
CA VAL A 147 16.88 -11.51 14.03
C VAL A 147 16.94 -11.79 15.55
N MET A 148 15.78 -11.91 16.21
CA MET A 148 15.74 -12.21 17.64
C MET A 148 16.34 -13.60 17.97
N ARG A 149 16.11 -14.61 17.13
CA ARG A 149 16.69 -15.95 17.27
C ARG A 149 18.21 -15.94 17.19
N MET A 150 18.78 -15.08 16.36
CA MET A 150 20.24 -14.92 16.27
C MET A 150 20.83 -14.26 17.51
N LEU A 151 20.08 -13.35 18.14
CA LEU A 151 20.52 -12.61 19.32
C LEU A 151 20.28 -13.38 20.64
N ILE A 152 19.20 -14.18 20.70
CA ILE A 152 18.74 -14.83 21.92
C ILE A 152 18.87 -16.36 21.77
N PRO A 153 19.79 -17.00 22.49
CA PRO A 153 19.97 -18.45 22.41
C PRO A 153 18.71 -19.23 22.78
N LYS A 154 18.51 -20.37 22.13
CA LYS A 154 17.36 -21.28 22.35
C LYS A 154 17.15 -21.65 23.83
N ARG A 155 18.23 -21.79 24.61
CA ARG A 155 18.17 -22.13 26.06
C ARG A 155 17.49 -21.03 26.89
N LEU A 156 17.52 -19.76 26.45
CA LEU A 156 16.92 -18.63 27.16
C LEU A 156 15.47 -18.43 26.75
N LEU A 157 15.17 -18.49 25.45
CA LEU A 157 13.83 -18.32 24.93
C LEU A 157 13.50 -19.38 23.87
N PRO A 158 13.20 -20.63 24.31
CA PRO A 158 12.90 -21.73 23.38
C PRO A 158 11.75 -21.46 22.45
N ILE A 159 10.76 -20.68 22.89
CA ILE A 159 9.55 -20.38 22.15
C ILE A 159 9.80 -19.62 20.85
N LEU A 160 10.82 -18.76 20.79
CA LEU A 160 11.21 -18.06 19.56
C LEU A 160 11.76 -19.01 18.48
N HIS A 161 12.29 -20.15 18.89
CA HIS A 161 12.94 -21.12 18.00
C HIS A 161 11.98 -22.17 17.44
N ASN A 162 10.71 -22.14 17.82
CA ASN A 162 9.65 -22.96 17.27
C ASN A 162 8.88 -22.18 16.18
N SER A 163 8.18 -22.89 15.29
CA SER A 163 7.19 -22.24 14.42
C SER A 163 6.03 -21.69 15.25
N ALA A 164 5.26 -20.76 14.71
CA ALA A 164 4.10 -20.20 15.41
C ALA A 164 3.10 -21.30 15.82
N PHE A 165 2.94 -22.34 14.99
CA PHE A 165 2.07 -23.47 15.28
C PHE A 165 2.63 -24.39 16.38
N ASN A 166 3.96 -24.55 16.47
CA ASN A 166 4.64 -25.42 17.43
C ASN A 166 5.15 -24.68 18.68
N ALA A 167 4.85 -23.40 18.82
CA ALA A 167 5.32 -22.56 19.93
C ALA A 167 4.90 -23.12 21.31
N TRP A 168 3.72 -23.75 21.38
CA TRP A 168 3.20 -24.41 22.58
C TRP A 168 4.13 -25.47 23.17
N GLN A 169 4.96 -26.12 22.35
CA GLN A 169 5.93 -27.12 22.82
C GLN A 169 6.98 -26.56 23.77
N ALA A 170 7.17 -25.27 23.79
CA ALA A 170 8.06 -24.57 24.71
C ALA A 170 7.36 -24.13 26.01
N LEU A 171 6.04 -24.28 26.13
CA LEU A 171 5.30 -23.88 27.32
C LEU A 171 5.43 -24.91 28.44
N PRO A 172 5.60 -24.48 29.71
CA PRO A 172 5.59 -25.37 30.86
C PRO A 172 4.29 -26.19 30.97
N ALA A 173 3.15 -25.60 30.60
CA ALA A 173 1.83 -26.22 30.67
C ALA A 173 1.67 -27.50 29.82
N ARG A 174 2.54 -27.71 28.80
CA ARG A 174 2.55 -28.94 27.97
C ARG A 174 2.76 -30.22 28.79
N LEU A 175 3.32 -30.11 30.00
CA LEU A 175 3.59 -31.23 30.90
C LEU A 175 2.36 -31.65 31.71
N SER A 176 1.26 -30.92 31.60
CA SER A 176 0.00 -31.27 32.28
C SER A 176 -0.77 -32.31 31.46
N TYR A 177 -1.13 -33.43 32.08
CA TYR A 177 -1.91 -34.50 31.44
C TYR A 177 -3.37 -34.11 31.07
N GLN A 178 -3.84 -32.97 31.56
CA GLN A 178 -5.22 -32.43 31.29
C GLN A 178 -5.24 -31.23 30.37
N ALA A 179 -4.15 -30.91 29.68
CA ALA A 179 -4.08 -29.74 28.83
C ALA A 179 -4.84 -29.99 27.54
N ASP A 180 -5.79 -29.12 27.24
CA ASP A 180 -6.46 -29.03 25.95
C ASP A 180 -5.44 -28.61 24.88
N GLU A 181 -5.28 -29.43 23.84
CA GLU A 181 -4.29 -29.19 22.77
C GLU A 181 -4.57 -27.90 22.02
N GLU A 182 -5.83 -27.59 21.69
CA GLU A 182 -6.19 -26.35 21.00
C GLU A 182 -5.85 -25.12 21.83
N LYS A 183 -6.10 -25.21 23.15
CA LYS A 183 -5.75 -24.12 24.07
C LYS A 183 -4.24 -23.96 24.18
N LEU A 184 -3.48 -25.04 24.24
CA LEU A 184 -2.01 -25.00 24.28
C LEU A 184 -1.44 -24.34 23.01
N ILE A 185 -1.95 -24.69 21.82
CA ILE A 185 -1.56 -24.09 20.55
C ILE A 185 -1.82 -22.58 20.58
N ALA A 186 -3.02 -22.16 20.99
CA ALA A 186 -3.39 -20.76 21.10
C ALA A 186 -2.50 -19.99 22.09
N ASP A 187 -2.20 -20.58 23.26
CA ASP A 187 -1.36 -19.97 24.29
C ASP A 187 0.11 -19.87 23.82
N GLY A 188 0.61 -20.89 23.12
CA GLY A 188 1.95 -20.87 22.52
C GLY A 188 2.08 -19.76 21.47
N TYR A 189 1.10 -19.65 20.58
CA TYR A 189 1.04 -18.57 19.59
C TYR A 189 1.00 -17.20 20.29
N ARG A 190 0.13 -17.02 21.27
CA ARG A 190 -0.03 -15.75 22.01
C ARG A 190 1.27 -15.34 22.71
N SER A 191 1.92 -16.28 23.39
CA SER A 191 3.20 -16.02 24.07
C SER A 191 4.31 -15.64 23.08
N GLN A 192 4.36 -16.27 21.90
CA GLN A 192 5.32 -15.89 20.86
C GLN A 192 4.99 -14.52 20.26
N MET A 193 3.70 -14.22 20.04
CA MET A 193 3.22 -12.92 19.55
C MET A 193 3.58 -11.80 20.55
N GLU A 194 3.41 -12.00 21.85
CA GLU A 194 3.78 -11.02 22.88
C GLU A 194 5.28 -10.68 22.84
N LEU A 195 6.14 -11.67 22.67
CA LEU A 195 7.58 -11.44 22.53
C LEU A 195 7.91 -10.65 21.25
N LEU A 196 7.22 -10.92 20.15
CA LEU A 196 7.45 -10.23 18.89
C LEU A 196 6.78 -8.85 18.82
N SER A 197 5.88 -8.54 19.75
CA SER A 197 5.28 -7.20 19.82
C SER A 197 6.32 -6.11 20.00
N VAL A 198 7.36 -6.37 20.79
CA VAL A 198 8.44 -5.40 21.07
C VAL A 198 9.20 -4.97 19.81
N PRO A 199 9.79 -5.87 19.00
CA PRO A 199 10.44 -5.44 17.76
C PRO A 199 9.45 -4.91 16.72
N CYS A 200 8.20 -5.38 16.68
CA CYS A 200 7.16 -4.83 15.81
C CYS A 200 6.85 -3.38 16.19
N GLU A 201 6.66 -3.10 17.48
CA GLU A 201 6.47 -1.74 17.97
C GLU A 201 7.65 -0.84 17.61
N ALA A 202 8.88 -1.29 17.82
CA ALA A 202 10.07 -0.51 17.47
C ALA A 202 10.10 -0.12 15.99
N VAL A 203 9.73 -1.03 15.08
CA VAL A 203 9.64 -0.78 13.63
C VAL A 203 8.53 0.23 13.31
N ILE A 204 7.36 0.08 13.92
CA ILE A 204 6.22 0.99 13.74
C ILE A 204 6.58 2.38 14.25
N GLN A 205 7.11 2.50 15.47
CA GLN A 205 7.52 3.77 16.06
C GLN A 205 8.59 4.49 15.25
N ARG A 206 9.51 3.73 14.65
CA ARG A 206 10.49 4.29 13.72
C ARG A 206 9.82 4.87 12.47
N ALA A 207 8.89 4.13 11.85
CA ALA A 207 8.17 4.59 10.66
C ALA A 207 7.37 5.88 10.95
N LEU A 208 6.72 5.95 12.12
CA LEU A 208 5.99 7.14 12.58
C LEU A 208 6.90 8.35 12.78
N ARG A 209 8.05 8.18 13.46
CA ARG A 209 9.02 9.27 13.66
C ARG A 209 9.58 9.81 12.35
N GLU A 210 9.83 8.94 11.38
CA GLU A 210 10.36 9.31 10.07
C GLU A 210 9.24 9.75 9.09
N ARG A 211 7.97 9.68 9.50
CA ARG A 211 6.79 9.94 8.67
C ARG A 211 6.78 9.17 7.35
N VAL A 212 7.16 7.90 7.41
CA VAL A 212 7.22 7.01 6.24
C VAL A 212 6.19 5.90 6.38
N SER A 213 5.44 5.65 5.32
CA SER A 213 4.48 4.55 5.26
C SER A 213 5.18 3.19 5.39
N LEU A 214 4.52 2.24 6.06
CA LEU A 214 5.05 0.92 6.39
C LEU A 214 3.97 -0.15 6.15
N ILE A 215 4.36 -1.25 5.54
CA ILE A 215 3.61 -2.51 5.62
C ILE A 215 4.34 -3.44 6.59
N LEU A 216 3.68 -3.85 7.66
CA LEU A 216 4.13 -4.91 8.56
C LEU A 216 3.28 -6.14 8.29
N GLU A 217 3.89 -7.23 7.79
CA GLU A 217 3.18 -8.45 7.43
C GLU A 217 3.67 -9.65 8.24
N GLY A 218 2.80 -10.63 8.47
CA GLY A 218 3.21 -11.92 9.03
C GLY A 218 2.15 -12.60 9.89
N VAL A 219 2.50 -13.80 10.33
CA VAL A 219 1.61 -14.61 11.19
C VAL A 219 1.43 -14.02 12.60
N HIS A 220 2.37 -13.20 13.05
CA HIS A 220 2.34 -12.56 14.37
C HIS A 220 1.69 -11.18 14.37
N VAL A 221 1.24 -10.70 13.21
CA VAL A 221 0.44 -9.47 13.13
C VAL A 221 -0.97 -9.79 13.63
N HIS A 222 -1.34 -9.15 14.74
CA HIS A 222 -2.65 -9.32 15.38
C HIS A 222 -3.30 -7.97 15.63
N PRO A 223 -4.63 -7.86 15.60
CA PRO A 223 -5.33 -6.59 15.85
C PRO A 223 -4.95 -5.89 17.15
N SER A 224 -4.55 -6.63 18.20
CA SER A 224 -4.07 -6.04 19.46
C SER A 224 -2.81 -5.17 19.28
N MET A 225 -2.04 -5.33 18.20
CA MET A 225 -0.90 -4.45 17.92
C MET A 225 -1.31 -2.99 17.73
N MET A 226 -2.57 -2.74 17.41
CA MET A 226 -3.08 -1.37 17.37
C MET A 226 -3.01 -0.66 18.72
N THR A 227 -3.06 -1.40 19.82
CA THR A 227 -2.93 -0.81 21.17
C THR A 227 -1.52 -0.35 21.49
N LEU A 228 -0.51 -0.86 20.76
CA LEU A 228 0.90 -0.49 20.92
C LEU A 228 1.26 0.85 20.25
N ILE A 229 0.29 1.48 19.55
CA ILE A 229 0.55 2.68 18.77
C ILE A 229 -0.03 3.88 19.52
N ASP A 230 0.84 4.61 20.23
CA ASP A 230 0.44 5.75 21.07
C ASP A 230 -0.03 6.97 20.29
N ARG A 231 0.46 7.16 19.05
CA ARG A 231 0.19 8.35 18.22
C ARG A 231 -0.67 8.04 17.00
N ARG A 232 -1.86 7.49 17.23
CA ARG A 232 -2.78 7.13 16.13
C ARG A 232 -3.24 8.34 15.31
N GLU A 233 -3.24 9.52 15.89
CA GLU A 233 -3.64 10.76 15.21
C GLU A 233 -2.65 11.18 14.12
N ASP A 234 -1.36 10.80 14.28
CA ASP A 234 -0.29 11.16 13.37
C ASP A 234 -0.18 10.25 12.12
N ALA A 235 -0.92 9.16 12.08
CA ALA A 235 -0.88 8.17 11.00
C ALA A 235 -2.27 7.64 10.62
N VAL A 236 -2.37 7.03 9.45
CA VAL A 236 -3.50 6.18 9.07
C VAL A 236 -3.10 4.73 9.31
N ILE A 237 -3.82 4.02 10.19
CA ILE A 237 -3.50 2.64 10.56
C ILE A 237 -4.61 1.73 10.08
N VAL A 238 -4.26 0.74 9.26
CA VAL A 238 -5.22 -0.20 8.66
C VAL A 238 -4.80 -1.64 8.98
N PRO A 239 -5.49 -2.32 9.91
CA PRO A 239 -5.30 -3.74 10.14
C PRO A 239 -6.12 -4.56 9.13
N ILE A 240 -5.48 -5.54 8.51
CA ILE A 240 -6.09 -6.48 7.57
C ILE A 240 -5.71 -7.90 7.98
N MET A 241 -6.71 -8.77 8.12
CA MET A 241 -6.51 -10.20 8.37
C MET A 241 -6.90 -11.00 7.13
N ILE A 242 -5.96 -11.78 6.60
CA ILE A 242 -6.18 -12.66 5.45
C ILE A 242 -6.46 -14.07 5.97
N ALA A 243 -7.59 -14.62 5.56
CA ALA A 243 -7.97 -16.00 5.85
C ALA A 243 -8.30 -16.74 4.55
N VAL A 244 -7.91 -18.02 4.50
CA VAL A 244 -8.34 -18.93 3.45
C VAL A 244 -9.62 -19.61 3.94
N LEU A 245 -10.73 -19.31 3.31
CA LEU A 245 -11.99 -19.99 3.59
C LEU A 245 -11.98 -21.36 2.89
N LYS A 246 -12.34 -22.44 3.61
CA LYS A 246 -12.64 -23.71 2.95
C LYS A 246 -13.82 -23.48 2.02
N GLN A 247 -13.62 -23.71 0.73
CA GLN A 247 -14.78 -23.93 -0.15
C GLN A 247 -15.33 -25.30 0.22
N ASP A 248 -16.54 -25.35 0.74
CA ASP A 248 -17.29 -26.59 0.84
C ASP A 248 -17.44 -27.15 -0.58
N LYS A 249 -16.97 -28.41 -0.73
CA LYS A 249 -17.04 -29.12 -2.00
C LYS A 249 -18.46 -29.63 -2.22
#